data_b7f39a263a978eaceeaf474fb3af1336
#
_entry.id   b7f39a263a978eaceeaf474fb3af1336
#
_cell.length_a   1.000
_cell.length_b   1.000
_cell.length_c   1.000
_cell.angle_alpha   90.00
_cell.angle_beta   90.00
_cell.angle_gamma   90.00
#
_symmetry.space_group_name_H-M   'P 1'
#
loop_
_entity.id
_entity.type
_entity.pdbx_description
1 polymer ?
#
loop_
_entity_poly.entity_id
_entity_poly.type
_entity_poly.pdbx_seq_one_letter_code
_entity_poly.pdbx_strand_id
1 'polypeptide(L)'
;MENYAYNRLQAIFVSDKRWVVALAVVALCLVIGTIGGWLIAYLSPLIIAALVVALVGGLLMLRSTQFGFVALIGIVCLLPFGTLPIKIGFTPTFLNLVLAVLFVVWLARLITGQQKDFVTSPLALPIIIFLFLAFVSFVAGLAHASPTPRAVRRLLEIIMGIALFFVTVNSVRTRKELEQLVLIIILAGFGEAMIGVILYFLPRALTVRLLSALRIFNYPAGWGVLRFIRDDPALPMRATSTSIDPNILGGLLILVASLTVPQLFTQRPIFKRVLA
;
A
#
# COMPACT_ATOMS: atom_id res chain seq x y z
N MET A 1 -21.52 28.19 13.62
CA MET A 1 -21.20 28.83 12.32
C MET A 1 -21.13 27.85 11.14
N GLU A 2 -20.85 26.56 11.35
CA GLU A 2 -20.78 25.52 10.30
C GLU A 2 -22.12 25.24 9.59
N ASN A 3 -23.24 25.24 10.32
CA ASN A 3 -24.56 24.97 9.73
C ASN A 3 -25.04 26.05 8.74
N TYR A 4 -24.56 27.30 8.85
CA TYR A 4 -24.98 28.40 7.97
C TYR A 4 -24.37 28.31 6.56
N ALA A 5 -23.12 27.86 6.45
CA ALA A 5 -22.45 27.72 5.16
C ALA A 5 -22.99 26.49 4.38
N TYR A 6 -23.27 25.39 5.08
CA TYR A 6 -23.87 24.19 4.50
C TYR A 6 -25.25 24.41 3.93
N ASN A 7 -26.11 25.15 4.68
CA ASN A 7 -27.47 25.51 4.25
C ASN A 7 -27.46 26.47 3.04
N ARG A 8 -26.49 27.38 2.92
CA ARG A 8 -26.40 28.30 1.78
C ARG A 8 -25.95 27.57 0.51
N LEU A 9 -25.02 26.64 0.59
CA LEU A 9 -24.58 25.84 -0.55
C LEU A 9 -25.70 24.93 -1.07
N GLN A 10 -26.43 24.26 -0.18
CA GLN A 10 -27.62 23.50 -0.57
C GLN A 10 -28.69 24.36 -1.21
N ALA A 11 -28.94 25.56 -0.69
CA ALA A 11 -29.94 26.49 -1.23
C ALA A 11 -29.62 26.96 -2.67
N ILE A 12 -28.31 27.03 -3.04
CA ILE A 12 -27.90 27.41 -4.39
C ILE A 12 -28.16 26.23 -5.38
N PHE A 13 -27.85 24.99 -4.99
CA PHE A 13 -28.04 23.82 -5.85
C PHE A 13 -29.46 23.28 -5.91
N VAL A 14 -30.32 23.61 -4.93
CA VAL A 14 -31.75 23.26 -4.86
C VAL A 14 -32.66 24.45 -5.25
N SER A 15 -32.10 25.53 -5.77
CA SER A 15 -32.84 26.72 -6.21
C SER A 15 -33.76 26.37 -7.40
N ASP A 16 -35.04 26.77 -7.31
CA ASP A 16 -36.03 26.66 -8.41
C ASP A 16 -35.63 27.47 -9.67
N LYS A 17 -34.68 28.37 -9.54
CA LYS A 17 -34.19 29.20 -10.66
C LYS A 17 -33.09 28.48 -11.41
N ARG A 18 -33.46 27.82 -12.50
CA ARG A 18 -32.52 27.01 -13.36
C ARG A 18 -31.24 27.77 -13.77
N TRP A 19 -31.30 29.08 -13.96
CA TRP A 19 -30.14 29.90 -14.31
C TRP A 19 -29.12 30.01 -13.15
N VAL A 20 -29.57 30.04 -11.87
CA VAL A 20 -28.68 30.06 -10.70
C VAL A 20 -27.92 28.77 -10.56
N VAL A 21 -28.61 27.64 -10.75
CA VAL A 21 -27.99 26.32 -10.77
C VAL A 21 -26.99 26.17 -11.90
N ALA A 22 -27.36 26.65 -13.11
CA ALA A 22 -26.47 26.61 -14.28
C ALA A 22 -25.20 27.46 -14.04
N LEU A 23 -25.32 28.66 -13.47
CA LEU A 23 -24.16 29.48 -13.11
C LEU A 23 -23.28 28.84 -12.04
N ALA A 24 -23.87 28.23 -11.03
CA ALA A 24 -23.11 27.51 -9.99
C ALA A 24 -22.34 26.32 -10.57
N VAL A 25 -22.96 25.56 -11.47
CA VAL A 25 -22.30 24.43 -12.15
C VAL A 25 -21.16 24.93 -13.05
N VAL A 26 -21.38 25.98 -13.86
CA VAL A 26 -20.34 26.58 -14.71
C VAL A 26 -19.18 27.10 -13.86
N ALA A 27 -19.47 27.85 -12.77
CA ALA A 27 -18.45 28.33 -11.86
C ALA A 27 -17.64 27.17 -11.22
N LEU A 28 -18.32 26.12 -10.80
CA LEU A 28 -17.67 24.91 -10.25
C LEU A 28 -16.78 24.24 -11.31
N CYS A 29 -17.28 24.08 -12.53
CA CYS A 29 -16.50 23.52 -13.65
C CYS A 29 -15.28 24.38 -14.01
N LEU A 30 -15.42 25.73 -13.98
CA LEU A 30 -14.30 26.63 -14.21
C LEU A 30 -13.25 26.53 -13.09
N VAL A 31 -13.67 26.48 -11.82
CA VAL A 31 -12.76 26.31 -10.67
C VAL A 31 -12.02 24.96 -10.76
N ILE A 32 -12.75 23.88 -10.99
CA ILE A 32 -12.13 22.54 -11.15
C ILE A 32 -11.22 22.50 -12.38
N GLY A 33 -11.66 23.09 -13.50
CA GLY A 33 -10.89 23.14 -14.74
C GLY A 33 -9.61 23.98 -14.62
N THR A 34 -9.68 25.14 -13.96
CA THR A 34 -8.49 25.99 -13.72
C THR A 34 -7.52 25.36 -12.73
N ILE A 35 -8.02 24.82 -11.61
CA ILE A 35 -7.18 24.11 -10.63
C ILE A 35 -6.58 22.86 -11.26
N GLY A 36 -7.38 22.07 -12.01
CA GLY A 36 -6.92 20.89 -12.71
C GLY A 36 -5.88 21.22 -13.80
N GLY A 37 -6.15 22.25 -14.61
CA GLY A 37 -5.21 22.72 -15.63
C GLY A 37 -3.89 23.23 -15.04
N TRP A 38 -3.97 23.97 -13.93
CA TRP A 38 -2.78 24.44 -13.21
C TRP A 38 -1.99 23.28 -12.62
N LEU A 39 -2.65 22.31 -11.99
CA LEU A 39 -2.01 21.09 -11.49
C LEU A 39 -1.32 20.30 -12.61
N ILE A 40 -1.97 20.15 -13.77
CA ILE A 40 -1.40 19.47 -14.95
C ILE A 40 -0.17 20.22 -15.48
N ALA A 41 -0.19 21.55 -15.47
CA ALA A 41 0.93 22.36 -15.94
C ALA A 41 2.17 22.27 -15.03
N TYR A 42 1.98 22.12 -13.71
CA TYR A 42 3.06 22.08 -12.74
C TYR A 42 3.47 20.67 -12.31
N LEU A 43 2.54 19.71 -12.34
CA LEU A 43 2.81 18.32 -11.96
C LEU A 43 2.95 17.46 -13.21
N SER A 44 3.86 16.49 -13.16
CA SER A 44 3.94 15.51 -14.25
C SER A 44 2.63 14.71 -14.36
N PRO A 45 2.21 14.28 -15.56
CA PRO A 45 1.01 13.45 -15.74
C PRO A 45 1.00 12.20 -14.86
N LEU A 46 2.18 11.66 -14.55
CA LEU A 46 2.34 10.51 -13.65
C LEU A 46 1.92 10.83 -12.22
N ILE A 47 2.25 12.02 -11.71
CA ILE A 47 1.87 12.45 -10.36
C ILE A 47 0.36 12.62 -10.27
N ILE A 48 -0.26 13.19 -11.31
CA ILE A 48 -1.72 13.35 -11.37
C ILE A 48 -2.42 11.99 -11.38
N ALA A 49 -1.95 11.06 -12.22
CA ALA A 49 -2.47 9.70 -12.25
C ALA A 49 -2.32 9.02 -10.87
N ALA A 50 -1.17 9.17 -10.20
CA ALA A 50 -0.95 8.65 -8.86
C ALA A 50 -1.90 9.26 -7.82
N LEU A 51 -2.16 10.58 -7.89
CA LEU A 51 -3.12 11.26 -7.01
C LEU A 51 -4.56 10.79 -7.24
N VAL A 52 -4.98 10.61 -8.49
CA VAL A 52 -6.30 10.07 -8.83
C VAL A 52 -6.45 8.65 -8.30
N VAL A 53 -5.47 7.79 -8.51
CA VAL A 53 -5.46 6.41 -7.98
C VAL A 53 -5.50 6.41 -6.44
N ALA A 54 -4.73 7.29 -5.81
CA ALA A 54 -4.73 7.43 -4.34
C ALA A 54 -6.08 7.92 -3.81
N LEU A 55 -6.72 8.88 -4.50
CA LEU A 55 -8.04 9.38 -4.13
C LEU A 55 -9.11 8.29 -4.28
N VAL A 56 -9.17 7.63 -5.44
CA VAL A 56 -10.11 6.53 -5.69
C VAL A 56 -9.88 5.39 -4.71
N GLY A 57 -8.62 4.98 -4.52
CA GLY A 57 -8.23 3.95 -3.55
C GLY A 57 -8.64 4.33 -2.13
N GLY A 58 -8.40 5.57 -1.71
CA GLY A 58 -8.82 6.10 -0.41
C GLY A 58 -10.35 6.07 -0.23
N LEU A 59 -11.11 6.48 -1.23
CA LEU A 59 -12.58 6.42 -1.20
C LEU A 59 -13.10 4.97 -1.12
N LEU A 60 -12.47 4.03 -1.83
CA LEU A 60 -12.79 2.61 -1.73
C LEU A 60 -12.47 2.06 -0.33
N MET A 61 -11.33 2.47 0.25
CA MET A 61 -10.96 2.09 1.62
C MET A 61 -11.92 2.66 2.67
N LEU A 62 -12.46 3.87 2.46
CA LEU A 62 -13.51 4.45 3.31
C LEU A 62 -14.79 3.61 3.28
N ARG A 63 -15.12 3.01 2.13
CA ARG A 63 -16.27 2.11 2.01
C ARG A 63 -16.03 0.76 2.69
N SER A 64 -14.84 0.18 2.52
CA SER A 64 -14.48 -1.10 3.13
C SER A 64 -12.98 -1.16 3.42
N THR A 65 -12.62 -1.42 4.68
CA THR A 65 -11.23 -1.62 5.12
C THR A 65 -10.56 -2.81 4.40
N GLN A 66 -11.36 -3.77 3.92
CA GLN A 66 -10.85 -4.90 3.14
C GLN A 66 -10.14 -4.46 1.87
N PHE A 67 -10.63 -3.43 1.16
CA PHE A 67 -9.92 -2.88 0.00
C PHE A 67 -8.52 -2.37 0.36
N GLY A 68 -8.35 -1.81 1.57
CA GLY A 68 -7.05 -1.40 2.08
C GLY A 68 -6.08 -2.56 2.26
N PHE A 69 -6.55 -3.68 2.81
CA PHE A 69 -5.73 -4.89 2.94
C PHE A 69 -5.41 -5.52 1.59
N VAL A 70 -6.36 -5.56 0.65
CA VAL A 70 -6.12 -6.06 -0.72
C VAL A 70 -5.06 -5.21 -1.42
N ALA A 71 -5.17 -3.89 -1.33
CA ALA A 71 -4.17 -2.96 -1.89
C ALA A 71 -2.80 -3.14 -1.22
N LEU A 72 -2.77 -3.31 0.10
CA LEU A 72 -1.55 -3.57 0.86
C LEU A 72 -0.86 -4.86 0.40
N ILE A 73 -1.61 -5.97 0.33
CA ILE A 73 -1.10 -7.27 -0.15
C ILE A 73 -0.59 -7.14 -1.59
N GLY A 74 -1.35 -6.49 -2.46
CA GLY A 74 -0.95 -6.27 -3.86
C GLY A 74 0.36 -5.48 -3.96
N ILE A 75 0.54 -4.42 -3.17
CA ILE A 75 1.78 -3.63 -3.18
C ILE A 75 2.94 -4.42 -2.59
N VAL A 76 2.74 -5.12 -1.47
CA VAL A 76 3.80 -5.92 -0.84
C VAL A 76 4.27 -7.04 -1.76
N CYS A 77 3.36 -7.66 -2.49
CA CYS A 77 3.69 -8.73 -3.43
C CYS A 77 4.29 -8.18 -4.73
N LEU A 78 3.62 -7.20 -5.39
CA LEU A 78 3.94 -6.82 -6.77
C LEU A 78 4.87 -5.61 -6.90
N LEU A 79 4.90 -4.70 -5.91
CA LEU A 79 5.67 -3.44 -5.98
C LEU A 79 6.30 -3.05 -4.64
N PRO A 80 7.03 -3.96 -3.95
CA PRO A 80 7.51 -3.72 -2.58
C PRO A 80 8.44 -2.51 -2.46
N PHE A 81 9.15 -2.14 -3.51
CA PHE A 81 10.09 -1.01 -3.54
C PHE A 81 9.60 0.19 -4.34
N GLY A 82 8.41 0.11 -4.92
CA GLY A 82 7.85 1.22 -5.68
C GLY A 82 7.78 2.50 -4.86
N THR A 83 8.35 3.59 -5.37
CA THR A 83 8.32 4.91 -4.74
C THR A 83 7.54 5.89 -5.58
N LEU A 84 6.93 6.86 -4.89
CA LEU A 84 6.28 7.97 -5.58
C LEU A 84 7.33 8.94 -6.12
N PRO A 85 7.10 9.57 -7.27
CA PRO A 85 8.01 10.55 -7.86
C PRO A 85 7.95 11.92 -7.13
N ILE A 86 7.70 11.91 -5.82
CA ILE A 86 7.55 13.10 -4.97
C ILE A 86 8.64 13.05 -3.89
N LYS A 87 9.36 14.15 -3.73
CA LYS A 87 10.38 14.31 -2.68
C LYS A 87 9.83 15.25 -1.60
N ILE A 88 9.41 14.69 -0.47
CA ILE A 88 8.98 15.43 0.72
C ILE A 88 10.05 15.19 1.82
N GLY A 89 11.25 15.73 1.64
CA GLY A 89 12.38 15.41 2.51
C GLY A 89 12.90 13.97 2.39
N PHE A 90 12.00 13.02 2.10
CA PHE A 90 12.28 11.63 1.72
C PHE A 90 11.34 11.22 0.57
N THR A 91 11.69 10.14 -0.16
CA THR A 91 10.81 9.56 -1.19
C THR A 91 9.87 8.53 -0.56
N PRO A 92 8.56 8.80 -0.44
CA PRO A 92 7.61 7.84 0.12
C PRO A 92 7.41 6.65 -0.83
N THR A 93 7.29 5.45 -0.27
CA THR A 93 6.92 4.24 -1.02
C THR A 93 5.40 4.13 -1.16
N PHE A 94 4.93 3.36 -2.14
CA PHE A 94 3.51 3.00 -2.22
C PHE A 94 3.03 2.30 -0.96
N LEU A 95 3.89 1.47 -0.35
CA LEU A 95 3.62 0.81 0.92
C LEU A 95 3.34 1.82 2.03
N ASN A 96 4.17 2.87 2.17
CA ASN A 96 3.98 3.91 3.16
C ASN A 96 2.66 4.66 2.96
N LEU A 97 2.30 4.93 1.69
CA LEU A 97 1.04 5.60 1.36
C LEU A 97 -0.17 4.75 1.75
N VAL A 98 -0.20 3.47 1.35
CA VAL A 98 -1.33 2.58 1.65
C VAL A 98 -1.46 2.34 3.15
N LEU A 99 -0.35 2.15 3.86
CA LEU A 99 -0.37 2.05 5.32
C LEU A 99 -0.93 3.32 5.95
N ALA A 100 -0.46 4.49 5.54
CA ALA A 100 -0.94 5.78 6.07
C ALA A 100 -2.45 5.94 5.84
N VAL A 101 -2.94 5.67 4.62
CA VAL A 101 -4.38 5.74 4.30
C VAL A 101 -5.16 4.74 5.13
N LEU A 102 -4.66 3.51 5.27
CA LEU A 102 -5.32 2.46 6.07
C LEU A 102 -5.44 2.87 7.54
N PHE A 103 -4.38 3.44 8.12
CA PHE A 103 -4.40 3.97 9.49
C PHE A 103 -5.38 5.14 9.64
N VAL A 104 -5.37 6.10 8.71
CA VAL A 104 -6.29 7.26 8.74
C VAL A 104 -7.74 6.78 8.64
N VAL A 105 -8.06 5.88 7.73
CA VAL A 105 -9.41 5.30 7.59
C VAL A 105 -9.84 4.56 8.85
N TRP A 106 -8.94 3.76 9.42
CA TRP A 106 -9.22 3.04 10.67
C TRP A 106 -9.48 4.00 11.84
N LEU A 107 -8.63 5.04 12.02
CA LEU A 107 -8.82 6.06 13.03
C LEU A 107 -10.14 6.84 12.81
N ALA A 108 -10.43 7.22 11.57
CA ALA A 108 -11.68 7.90 11.23
C ALA A 108 -12.91 7.07 11.64
N ARG A 109 -12.88 5.76 11.41
CA ARG A 109 -13.97 4.84 11.82
C ARG A 109 -14.09 4.72 13.33
N LEU A 110 -12.97 4.75 14.06
CA LEU A 110 -12.98 4.78 15.53
C LEU A 110 -13.61 6.08 16.04
N ILE A 111 -13.19 7.23 15.50
CA ILE A 111 -13.68 8.57 15.93
C ILE A 111 -15.17 8.76 15.58
N THR A 112 -15.60 8.29 14.41
CA THR A 112 -17.00 8.43 13.95
C THR A 112 -17.93 7.39 14.60
N GLY A 113 -17.43 6.51 15.45
CA GLY A 113 -18.24 5.50 16.13
C GLY A 113 -18.75 4.38 15.19
N GLN A 114 -18.29 4.34 13.94
CA GLN A 114 -18.61 3.23 13.04
C GLN A 114 -17.99 1.92 13.51
N GLN A 115 -16.92 2.00 14.28
CA GLN A 115 -16.30 0.88 14.97
C GLN A 115 -16.48 1.06 16.47
N LYS A 116 -17.49 0.39 17.04
CA LYS A 116 -17.88 0.60 18.44
C LYS A 116 -16.95 -0.08 19.45
N ASP A 117 -16.34 -1.22 19.07
CA ASP A 117 -15.55 -2.01 19.99
C ASP A 117 -14.09 -2.08 19.55
N PHE A 118 -13.21 -1.61 20.42
CA PHE A 118 -11.77 -1.83 20.27
C PHE A 118 -11.41 -3.19 20.89
N VAL A 119 -10.98 -4.14 20.05
CA VAL A 119 -10.54 -5.45 20.53
C VAL A 119 -9.08 -5.39 20.93
N THR A 120 -8.82 -5.76 22.15
CA THR A 120 -7.47 -5.98 22.67
C THR A 120 -7.08 -7.45 22.53
N SER A 121 -5.83 -7.69 22.15
CA SER A 121 -5.24 -9.03 22.11
C SER A 121 -4.27 -9.20 23.27
N PRO A 122 -4.06 -10.41 23.78
CA PRO A 122 -2.99 -10.69 24.76
C PRO A 122 -1.60 -10.25 24.28
N LEU A 123 -1.39 -10.18 22.96
CA LEU A 123 -0.15 -9.71 22.33
C LEU A 123 -0.03 -8.18 22.30
N ALA A 124 -1.09 -7.43 22.64
CA ALA A 124 -1.07 -5.98 22.56
C ALA A 124 -0.01 -5.36 23.49
N LEU A 125 0.07 -5.82 24.72
CA LEU A 125 1.03 -5.30 25.70
C LEU A 125 2.49 -5.56 25.30
N PRO A 126 2.92 -6.77 24.94
CA PRO A 126 4.27 -7.02 24.42
C PRO A 126 4.62 -6.16 23.20
N ILE A 127 3.67 -5.99 22.28
CA ILE A 127 3.88 -5.17 21.07
C ILE A 127 4.07 -3.70 21.43
N ILE A 128 3.25 -3.15 22.33
CA ILE A 128 3.38 -1.76 22.79
C ILE A 128 4.73 -1.55 23.50
N ILE A 129 5.13 -2.47 24.37
CA ILE A 129 6.44 -2.42 25.04
C ILE A 129 7.56 -2.44 24.01
N PHE A 130 7.51 -3.32 23.02
CA PHE A 130 8.51 -3.38 21.97
C PHE A 130 8.60 -2.07 21.16
N LEU A 131 7.46 -1.50 20.75
CA LEU A 131 7.41 -0.22 20.03
C LEU A 131 7.96 0.93 20.87
N PHE A 132 7.62 0.95 22.16
CA PHE A 132 8.14 1.93 23.11
C PHE A 132 9.66 1.81 23.25
N LEU A 133 10.19 0.61 23.44
CA LEU A 133 11.64 0.37 23.54
C LEU A 133 12.36 0.73 22.25
N ALA A 134 11.79 0.42 21.07
CA ALA A 134 12.34 0.82 19.78
C ALA A 134 12.41 2.35 19.64
N PHE A 135 11.37 3.05 20.08
CA PHE A 135 11.36 4.51 20.09
C PHE A 135 12.39 5.09 21.07
N VAL A 136 12.45 4.58 22.31
CA VAL A 136 13.44 5.00 23.32
C VAL A 136 14.86 4.75 22.81
N SER A 137 15.11 3.57 22.22
CA SER A 137 16.42 3.25 21.65
C SER A 137 16.82 4.23 20.55
N PHE A 138 15.87 4.61 19.69
CA PHE A 138 16.11 5.62 18.65
C PHE A 138 16.45 6.99 19.26
N VAL A 139 15.66 7.44 20.25
CA VAL A 139 15.90 8.72 20.94
C VAL A 139 17.25 8.71 21.64
N ALA A 140 17.61 7.63 22.35
CA ALA A 140 18.92 7.49 22.98
C ALA A 140 20.08 7.56 21.94
N GLY A 141 19.85 7.02 20.75
CA GLY A 141 20.80 7.09 19.64
C GLY A 141 21.08 8.53 19.15
N LEU A 142 20.13 9.46 19.32
CA LEU A 142 20.29 10.87 18.93
C LEU A 142 21.41 11.59 19.73
N ALA A 143 21.75 11.09 20.91
CA ALA A 143 22.88 11.60 21.69
C ALA A 143 24.24 11.31 21.03
N HIS A 144 24.31 10.33 20.12
CA HIS A 144 25.57 9.90 19.50
C HIS A 144 25.70 10.33 18.03
N ALA A 145 24.56 10.50 17.33
CA ALA A 145 24.53 10.92 15.94
C ALA A 145 23.25 11.67 15.60
N SER A 146 23.34 12.68 14.74
CA SER A 146 22.16 13.36 14.20
C SER A 146 21.31 12.40 13.33
N PRO A 147 19.97 12.45 13.40
CA PRO A 147 19.10 11.53 12.68
C PRO A 147 19.18 11.81 11.17
N THR A 148 19.53 10.80 10.41
CA THR A 148 19.44 10.88 8.96
C THR A 148 17.98 10.69 8.53
N PRO A 149 17.51 11.31 7.41
CA PRO A 149 16.17 11.09 6.88
C PRO A 149 15.86 9.59 6.63
N ARG A 150 16.91 8.82 6.28
CA ARG A 150 16.82 7.36 6.10
C ARG A 150 16.53 6.63 7.42
N ALA A 151 17.18 7.02 8.52
CA ALA A 151 16.99 6.40 9.83
C ALA A 151 15.57 6.66 10.35
N VAL A 152 15.10 7.92 10.25
CA VAL A 152 13.72 8.30 10.64
C VAL A 152 12.71 7.52 9.83
N ARG A 153 12.87 7.44 8.51
CA ARG A 153 11.99 6.67 7.63
C ARG A 153 11.95 5.19 8.03
N ARG A 154 13.09 4.56 8.30
CA ARG A 154 13.17 3.15 8.72
C ARG A 154 12.45 2.91 10.05
N LEU A 155 12.60 3.81 11.02
CA LEU A 155 11.86 3.72 12.28
C LEU A 155 10.34 3.80 12.04
N LEU A 156 9.89 4.76 11.23
CA LEU A 156 8.46 4.88 10.89
C LEU A 156 7.93 3.62 10.18
N GLU A 157 8.68 3.05 9.23
CA GLU A 157 8.32 1.81 8.55
C GLU A 157 8.16 0.64 9.53
N ILE A 158 9.07 0.50 10.50
CA ILE A 158 8.99 -0.52 11.54
C ILE A 158 7.76 -0.30 12.43
N ILE A 159 7.57 0.93 12.93
CA ILE A 159 6.43 1.28 13.78
C ILE A 159 5.11 1.00 13.05
N MET A 160 4.97 1.50 11.82
CA MET A 160 3.74 1.30 11.04
C MET A 160 3.50 -0.18 10.70
N GLY A 161 4.55 -0.92 10.32
CA GLY A 161 4.44 -2.34 10.02
C GLY A 161 3.97 -3.16 11.22
N ILE A 162 4.49 -2.87 12.42
CA ILE A 162 4.07 -3.57 13.65
C ILE A 162 2.69 -3.09 14.11
N ALA A 163 2.43 -1.78 14.05
CA ALA A 163 1.13 -1.21 14.42
C ALA A 163 -0.02 -1.69 13.51
N LEU A 164 0.29 -2.15 12.30
CA LEU A 164 -0.68 -2.81 11.41
C LEU A 164 -1.38 -3.99 12.07
N PHE A 165 -0.74 -4.66 13.05
CA PHE A 165 -1.36 -5.67 13.89
C PHE A 165 -2.67 -5.18 14.51
N PHE A 166 -2.67 -3.97 15.11
CA PHE A 166 -3.87 -3.41 15.76
C PHE A 166 -4.97 -3.10 14.74
N VAL A 167 -4.60 -2.58 13.57
CA VAL A 167 -5.54 -2.34 12.48
C VAL A 167 -6.16 -3.66 12.02
N THR A 168 -5.35 -4.69 11.85
CA THR A 168 -5.80 -6.01 11.38
C THR A 168 -6.76 -6.67 12.37
N VAL A 169 -6.39 -6.76 13.66
CA VAL A 169 -7.22 -7.36 14.72
C VAL A 169 -8.54 -6.62 14.88
N ASN A 170 -8.53 -5.30 14.68
CA ASN A 170 -9.72 -4.48 14.81
C ASN A 170 -10.58 -4.39 13.54
N SER A 171 -10.05 -4.69 12.38
CA SER A 171 -10.76 -4.60 11.09
C SER A 171 -11.25 -5.93 10.57
N VAL A 172 -10.50 -7.02 10.79
CA VAL A 172 -10.85 -8.38 10.35
C VAL A 172 -11.62 -9.06 11.47
N ARG A 173 -12.94 -9.09 11.37
CA ARG A 173 -13.84 -9.55 12.45
C ARG A 173 -14.44 -10.91 12.18
N THR A 174 -14.57 -11.30 10.94
CA THR A 174 -15.21 -12.54 10.55
C THR A 174 -14.21 -13.53 9.99
N ARG A 175 -14.51 -14.81 10.20
CA ARG A 175 -13.72 -15.89 9.60
C ARG A 175 -13.67 -15.80 8.07
N LYS A 176 -14.79 -15.38 7.45
CA LYS A 176 -14.86 -15.21 6.00
C LYS A 176 -13.89 -14.15 5.50
N GLU A 177 -13.81 -13.00 6.18
CA GLU A 177 -12.84 -11.94 5.85
C GLU A 177 -11.39 -12.43 5.96
N LEU A 178 -11.08 -13.17 7.03
CA LEU A 178 -9.76 -13.75 7.21
C LEU A 178 -9.42 -14.74 6.09
N GLU A 179 -10.34 -15.64 5.78
CA GLU A 179 -10.15 -16.62 4.69
C GLU A 179 -9.98 -15.95 3.33
N GLN A 180 -10.71 -14.87 3.05
CA GLN A 180 -10.53 -14.06 1.83
C GLN A 180 -9.16 -13.42 1.78
N LEU A 181 -8.67 -12.82 2.86
CA LEU A 181 -7.32 -12.22 2.88
C LEU A 181 -6.23 -13.27 2.70
N VAL A 182 -6.34 -14.42 3.36
CA VAL A 182 -5.40 -15.53 3.18
C VAL A 182 -5.40 -16.01 1.73
N LEU A 183 -6.58 -16.16 1.11
CA LEU A 183 -6.69 -16.51 -0.30
C LEU A 183 -6.00 -15.48 -1.21
N ILE A 184 -6.20 -14.19 -0.95
CA ILE A 184 -5.58 -13.11 -1.73
C ILE A 184 -4.05 -13.15 -1.59
N ILE A 185 -3.51 -13.41 -0.38
CA ILE A 185 -2.06 -13.57 -0.17
C ILE A 185 -1.53 -14.75 -0.99
N ILE A 186 -2.22 -15.89 -0.95
CA ILE A 186 -1.84 -17.10 -1.71
C ILE A 186 -1.84 -16.80 -3.22
N LEU A 187 -2.91 -16.18 -3.73
CA LEU A 187 -3.03 -15.87 -5.17
C LEU A 187 -1.99 -14.84 -5.63
N ALA A 188 -1.78 -13.78 -4.84
CA ALA A 188 -0.77 -12.76 -5.15
C ALA A 188 0.64 -13.36 -5.12
N GLY A 189 0.95 -14.17 -4.11
CA GLY A 189 2.25 -14.84 -4.02
C GLY A 189 2.45 -15.90 -5.11
N PHE A 190 1.41 -16.63 -5.51
CA PHE A 190 1.46 -17.50 -6.67
C PHE A 190 1.74 -16.72 -7.95
N GLY A 191 1.07 -15.57 -8.14
CA GLY A 191 1.35 -14.67 -9.27
C GLY A 191 2.81 -14.23 -9.30
N GLU A 192 3.37 -13.82 -8.14
CA GLU A 192 4.79 -13.45 -8.01
C GLU A 192 5.74 -14.62 -8.32
N ALA A 193 5.41 -15.81 -7.84
CA ALA A 193 6.17 -17.01 -8.17
C ALA A 193 6.19 -17.29 -9.69
N MET A 194 5.03 -17.20 -10.34
CA MET A 194 4.90 -17.38 -11.79
C MET A 194 5.69 -16.33 -12.57
N ILE A 195 5.62 -15.06 -12.17
CA ILE A 195 6.43 -13.99 -12.77
C ILE A 195 7.92 -14.32 -12.60
N GLY A 196 8.34 -14.72 -11.40
CA GLY A 196 9.73 -15.10 -11.12
C GLY A 196 10.23 -16.25 -11.99
N VAL A 197 9.41 -17.29 -12.15
CA VAL A 197 9.71 -18.44 -13.02
C VAL A 197 9.81 -18.00 -14.49
N ILE A 198 8.82 -17.25 -14.98
CA ILE A 198 8.82 -16.77 -16.36
C ILE A 198 10.06 -15.92 -16.64
N LEU A 199 10.36 -14.94 -15.78
CA LEU A 199 11.52 -14.05 -15.95
C LEU A 199 12.86 -14.82 -15.89
N TYR A 200 12.92 -15.90 -15.12
CA TYR A 200 14.13 -16.72 -15.01
C TYR A 200 14.45 -17.46 -16.33
N PHE A 201 13.41 -17.99 -17.00
CA PHE A 201 13.59 -18.74 -18.25
C PHE A 201 13.62 -17.89 -19.51
N LEU A 202 13.26 -16.61 -19.41
CA LEU A 202 13.33 -15.67 -20.54
C LEU A 202 14.79 -15.31 -20.90
N PRO A 203 15.08 -14.95 -22.16
CA PRO A 203 16.37 -14.37 -22.55
C PRO A 203 16.71 -13.16 -21.67
N ARG A 204 17.95 -13.10 -21.18
CA ARG A 204 18.42 -12.02 -20.24
C ARG A 204 18.08 -10.61 -20.75
N ALA A 205 18.25 -10.34 -22.05
CA ALA A 205 17.93 -9.04 -22.63
C ALA A 205 16.45 -8.68 -22.51
N LEU A 206 15.54 -9.64 -22.66
CA LEU A 206 14.11 -9.45 -22.50
C LEU A 206 13.73 -9.24 -21.02
N THR A 207 14.30 -10.04 -20.12
CA THR A 207 14.13 -9.87 -18.66
C THR A 207 14.56 -8.47 -18.21
N VAL A 208 15.75 -8.01 -18.68
CA VAL A 208 16.23 -6.65 -18.40
C VAL A 208 15.25 -5.59 -18.93
N ARG A 209 14.73 -5.76 -20.14
CA ARG A 209 13.77 -4.82 -20.73
C ARG A 209 12.47 -4.74 -19.96
N LEU A 210 11.92 -5.91 -19.57
CA LEU A 210 10.66 -5.99 -18.79
C LEU A 210 10.82 -5.40 -17.40
N LEU A 211 11.86 -5.80 -16.65
CA LEU A 211 12.10 -5.25 -15.31
C LEU A 211 12.48 -3.78 -15.33
N SER A 212 13.19 -3.30 -16.36
CA SER A 212 13.52 -1.89 -16.52
C SER A 212 12.29 -1.01 -16.79
N ALA A 213 11.15 -1.58 -17.22
CA ALA A 213 9.90 -0.84 -17.33
C ALA A 213 9.39 -0.35 -15.97
N LEU A 214 9.75 -1.04 -14.87
CA LEU A 214 9.45 -0.62 -13.50
C LEU A 214 10.17 0.66 -13.08
N ARG A 215 11.09 1.19 -13.90
CA ARG A 215 11.77 2.47 -13.65
C ARG A 215 10.81 3.64 -13.43
N ILE A 216 9.60 3.58 -13.99
CA ILE A 216 8.54 4.58 -13.72
C ILE A 216 8.21 4.70 -12.23
N PHE A 217 8.45 3.64 -11.44
CA PHE A 217 8.27 3.58 -9.99
C PHE A 217 9.60 3.70 -9.22
N ASN A 218 10.63 4.30 -9.85
CA ASN A 218 11.98 4.46 -9.31
C ASN A 218 12.73 3.13 -9.02
N TYR A 219 12.36 2.05 -9.68
CA TYR A 219 13.14 0.81 -9.67
C TYR A 219 14.45 0.98 -10.47
N PRO A 220 15.47 0.16 -10.16
CA PRO A 220 16.69 0.11 -10.97
C PRO A 220 16.35 -0.28 -12.41
N ALA A 221 17.21 0.12 -13.34
CA ALA A 221 17.08 -0.20 -14.77
C ALA A 221 18.40 -0.71 -15.33
N GLY A 222 18.33 -1.31 -16.54
CA GLY A 222 19.50 -1.89 -17.20
C GLY A 222 19.94 -3.20 -16.54
N TRP A 223 21.17 -3.58 -16.79
CA TRP A 223 21.70 -4.88 -16.33
C TRP A 223 21.72 -5.05 -14.81
N GLY A 224 21.68 -3.97 -14.04
CA GLY A 224 21.61 -3.98 -12.57
C GLY A 224 20.31 -4.56 -11.98
N VAL A 225 19.30 -4.88 -12.80
CA VAL A 225 18.08 -5.59 -12.36
C VAL A 225 18.29 -7.11 -12.26
N LEU A 226 19.31 -7.66 -12.92
CA LEU A 226 19.65 -9.06 -12.81
C LEU A 226 20.50 -9.30 -11.55
N ARG A 227 20.20 -10.36 -10.84
CA ARG A 227 20.94 -10.78 -9.66
C ARG A 227 21.62 -12.13 -9.92
N PHE A 228 22.86 -12.24 -9.54
CA PHE A 228 23.67 -13.45 -9.69
C PHE A 228 24.11 -13.98 -8.33
N ILE A 229 24.51 -15.24 -8.28
CA ILE A 229 25.14 -15.80 -7.08
C ILE A 229 26.44 -15.02 -6.82
N ARG A 230 26.64 -14.55 -5.59
CA ARG A 230 27.81 -13.73 -5.17
C ARG A 230 28.02 -12.47 -6.01
N ASP A 231 26.95 -11.96 -6.63
CA ASP A 231 26.98 -10.80 -7.55
C ASP A 231 27.97 -10.96 -8.73
N ASP A 232 28.33 -12.21 -9.08
CA ASP A 232 29.22 -12.55 -10.18
C ASP A 232 28.40 -12.96 -11.42
N PRO A 233 28.47 -12.21 -12.54
CA PRO A 233 27.77 -12.54 -13.79
C PRO A 233 28.18 -13.86 -14.45
N ALA A 234 29.34 -14.43 -14.08
CA ALA A 234 29.79 -15.74 -14.54
C ALA A 234 29.03 -16.87 -13.84
N LEU A 235 28.45 -16.63 -12.69
CA LEU A 235 27.67 -17.61 -11.93
C LEU A 235 26.18 -17.60 -12.36
N PRO A 236 25.41 -18.63 -11.98
CA PRO A 236 23.99 -18.70 -12.31
C PRO A 236 23.20 -17.49 -11.83
N MET A 237 22.26 -17.03 -12.68
CA MET A 237 21.30 -15.99 -12.34
C MET A 237 20.37 -16.50 -11.23
N ARG A 238 20.04 -15.64 -10.28
CA ARG A 238 19.05 -15.91 -9.24
C ARG A 238 17.66 -15.48 -9.74
N ALA A 239 16.65 -16.29 -9.44
CA ALA A 239 15.28 -15.92 -9.74
C ALA A 239 14.89 -14.65 -8.96
N THR A 240 14.44 -13.67 -9.69
CA THR A 240 13.84 -12.44 -9.16
C THR A 240 12.45 -12.31 -9.76
N SER A 241 11.59 -11.56 -9.13
CA SER A 241 10.33 -11.14 -9.73
C SER A 241 10.29 -9.62 -9.80
N THR A 242 9.14 -9.02 -9.67
CA THR A 242 8.99 -7.56 -9.60
C THR A 242 9.68 -6.96 -8.37
N SER A 243 10.00 -7.76 -7.35
CA SER A 243 10.81 -7.34 -6.20
C SER A 243 12.28 -7.03 -6.54
N ILE A 244 12.82 -7.52 -7.67
CA ILE A 244 14.24 -7.38 -8.11
C ILE A 244 15.25 -7.88 -7.04
N ASP A 245 14.78 -8.37 -5.91
CA ASP A 245 15.61 -8.95 -4.86
C ASP A 245 15.21 -10.41 -4.61
N PRO A 246 16.11 -11.37 -4.87
CA PRO A 246 15.81 -12.78 -4.70
C PRO A 246 15.56 -13.19 -3.24
N ASN A 247 16.11 -12.46 -2.26
CA ASN A 247 15.89 -12.77 -0.85
C ASN A 247 14.48 -12.38 -0.42
N ILE A 248 13.98 -11.25 -0.94
CA ILE A 248 12.61 -10.79 -0.67
C ILE A 248 11.61 -11.72 -1.36
N LEU A 249 11.86 -12.10 -2.61
CA LEU A 249 11.03 -13.11 -3.27
C LEU A 249 11.02 -14.41 -2.47
N GLY A 250 12.18 -14.89 -2.04
CA GLY A 250 12.30 -16.12 -1.22
C GLY A 250 11.51 -16.01 0.10
N GLY A 251 11.64 -14.91 0.81
CA GLY A 251 10.89 -14.64 2.05
C GLY A 251 9.37 -14.62 1.83
N LEU A 252 8.91 -13.98 0.75
CA LEU A 252 7.49 -13.96 0.38
C LEU A 252 6.99 -15.37 0.05
N LEU A 253 7.75 -16.14 -0.73
CA LEU A 253 7.38 -17.51 -1.11
C LEU A 253 7.34 -18.46 0.09
N ILE A 254 8.22 -18.29 1.09
CA ILE A 254 8.16 -19.05 2.34
C ILE A 254 6.84 -18.75 3.08
N LEU A 255 6.46 -17.47 3.20
CA LEU A 255 5.19 -17.07 3.81
C LEU A 255 4.00 -17.69 3.05
N VAL A 256 3.98 -17.58 1.73
CA VAL A 256 2.90 -18.13 0.88
C VAL A 256 2.84 -19.64 0.99
N ALA A 257 3.97 -20.32 0.98
CA ALA A 257 4.05 -21.77 1.15
C ALA A 257 3.51 -22.21 2.53
N SER A 258 3.86 -21.48 3.60
CA SER A 258 3.36 -21.78 4.94
C SER A 258 1.83 -21.66 5.09
N LEU A 259 1.21 -20.80 4.29
CA LEU A 259 -0.25 -20.66 4.23
C LEU A 259 -0.90 -21.68 3.29
N THR A 260 -0.21 -22.07 2.21
CA THR A 260 -0.74 -22.94 1.16
C THR A 260 -0.65 -24.42 1.55
N VAL A 261 0.48 -24.86 2.09
CA VAL A 261 0.72 -26.28 2.40
C VAL A 261 -0.35 -26.87 3.32
N PRO A 262 -0.80 -26.22 4.43
CA PRO A 262 -1.88 -26.74 5.25
C PRO A 262 -3.20 -26.93 4.50
N GLN A 263 -3.43 -26.17 3.41
CA GLN A 263 -4.65 -26.27 2.61
C GLN A 263 -4.73 -27.61 1.83
N LEU A 264 -3.59 -28.21 1.52
CA LEU A 264 -3.52 -29.49 0.82
C LEU A 264 -4.00 -30.65 1.70
N PHE A 265 -3.80 -30.54 3.01
CA PHE A 265 -4.12 -31.60 3.99
C PHE A 265 -5.47 -31.36 4.71
N THR A 266 -6.12 -30.25 4.46
CA THR A 266 -7.40 -29.91 5.10
C THR A 266 -8.56 -30.50 4.32
N GLN A 267 -9.53 -31.16 5.01
CA GLN A 267 -10.75 -31.70 4.39
C GLN A 267 -11.63 -30.60 3.76
N ARG A 268 -11.57 -29.37 4.26
CA ARG A 268 -12.31 -28.21 3.75
C ARG A 268 -11.36 -27.06 3.45
N PRO A 269 -10.63 -27.09 2.33
CA PRO A 269 -9.69 -26.04 1.97
C PRO A 269 -10.41 -24.70 1.72
N ILE A 270 -9.70 -23.59 1.99
CA ILE A 270 -10.23 -22.23 1.82
C ILE A 270 -10.73 -22.00 0.39
N PHE A 271 -10.03 -22.52 -0.62
CA PHE A 271 -10.42 -22.38 -2.02
C PHE A 271 -11.84 -22.89 -2.29
N LYS A 272 -12.25 -24.03 -1.74
CA LYS A 272 -13.61 -24.57 -1.91
C LYS A 272 -14.67 -23.75 -1.15
N ARG A 273 -14.29 -23.09 -0.04
CA ARG A 273 -15.24 -22.32 0.78
C ARG A 273 -15.47 -20.91 0.26
N VAL A 274 -14.47 -20.31 -0.37
CA VAL A 274 -14.59 -18.94 -0.90
C VAL A 274 -15.21 -18.93 -2.29
N LEU A 275 -15.09 -20.01 -3.04
CA LEU A 275 -15.65 -20.16 -4.38
C LEU A 275 -17.07 -20.76 -4.38
N ALA A 276 -17.54 -21.29 -3.25
CA ALA A 276 -18.92 -21.76 -3.04
C ALA A 276 -19.79 -20.67 -2.42
#